data_0e352324ecd0e45828ae2e56ffdfb260
#
_entry.id   0e352324ecd0e45828ae2e56ffdfb260
#
_cell.length_a   1.000
_cell.length_b   1.000
_cell.length_c   1.000
_cell.angle_alpha   90.00
_cell.angle_beta   90.00
_cell.angle_gamma   90.00
#
_symmetry.space_group_name_H-M   'P 1'
#
loop_
_entity.id
_entity.type
_entity.pdbx_description
1 polymer ?
#
loop_
_entity_poly.entity_id
_entity_poly.type
_entity_poly.pdbx_seq_one_letter_code
_entity_poly.pdbx_strand_id
1 'polypeptide(L)'
;MAWYFKAKRRIFEIIQSSKKNDIESKIFDISLIILILLNVCLIIADTFTLPEKYKEISAYAELITVIIFTVEYVLRIITADLLYPDKNPIVARIRYIFSFLALIDLMAILRFYLPFVFSMDLRVLRMVKITRLFRVFKINRYTDAFSSILKVFKNKKNELLSSFFIVLLLMVV
;
A
#
# COMPACT_ATOMS: atom_id res chain seq x y z
N MET A 1 27.29 13.99 -13.34
CA MET A 1 27.05 13.02 -12.23
C MET A 1 26.49 13.67 -10.95
N ALA A 2 26.99 14.82 -10.51
CA ALA A 2 26.53 15.47 -9.27
C ALA A 2 25.03 15.84 -9.26
N TRP A 3 24.47 16.25 -10.39
CA TRP A 3 23.03 16.59 -10.51
C TRP A 3 22.12 15.38 -10.29
N TYR A 4 22.47 14.21 -10.84
CA TYR A 4 21.72 12.96 -10.64
C TYR A 4 21.66 12.55 -9.17
N PHE A 5 22.78 12.62 -8.45
CA PHE A 5 22.84 12.30 -7.02
C PHE A 5 22.01 13.29 -6.18
N LYS A 6 22.02 14.56 -6.53
CA LYS A 6 21.25 15.59 -5.84
C LYS A 6 19.75 15.40 -6.07
N ALA A 7 19.33 15.13 -7.31
CA ALA A 7 17.93 14.84 -7.65
C ALA A 7 17.45 13.54 -6.95
N LYS A 8 18.23 12.48 -6.99
CA LYS A 8 17.90 11.20 -6.33
C LYS A 8 17.75 11.35 -4.83
N ARG A 9 18.63 12.13 -4.17
CA ARG A 9 18.54 12.41 -2.75
C ARG A 9 17.28 13.21 -2.42
N ARG A 10 16.92 14.20 -3.24
CA ARG A 10 15.69 14.98 -3.04
C ARG A 10 14.44 14.12 -3.20
N ILE A 11 14.41 13.25 -4.21
CA ILE A 11 13.32 12.28 -4.40
C ILE A 11 13.21 11.35 -3.18
N PHE A 12 14.35 10.86 -2.66
CA PHE A 12 14.38 10.04 -1.47
C PHE A 12 13.80 10.76 -0.24
N GLU A 13 14.17 12.03 -0.03
CA GLU A 13 13.69 12.85 1.08
C GLU A 13 12.17 13.07 1.01
N ILE A 14 11.61 13.25 -0.21
CA ILE A 14 10.17 13.45 -0.41
C ILE A 14 9.39 12.14 -0.20
N ILE A 15 9.90 11.02 -0.74
CA ILE A 15 9.12 9.76 -0.82
C ILE A 15 9.29 8.88 0.41
N GLN A 16 10.48 8.90 1.06
CA GLN A 16 10.82 7.90 2.08
C GLN A 16 10.42 8.29 3.48
N SER A 17 10.35 9.57 3.81
CA SER A 17 10.02 9.97 5.17
C SER A 17 9.69 11.44 5.26
N SER A 18 8.57 11.75 5.86
CA SER A 18 8.31 13.04 6.46
C SER A 18 9.26 13.24 7.66
N LYS A 19 10.53 13.48 7.42
CA LYS A 19 11.39 14.07 8.45
C LYS A 19 10.88 15.48 8.69
N LYS A 20 10.08 15.56 9.70
CA LYS A 20 9.55 16.64 10.55
C LYS A 20 9.36 18.06 10.01
N ASN A 21 9.98 18.52 8.91
CA ASN A 21 9.85 19.96 8.51
C ASN A 21 9.78 20.21 7.00
N ASP A 22 9.67 19.18 6.14
CA ASP A 22 9.59 19.42 4.71
C ASP A 22 8.12 19.45 4.26
N ILE A 23 7.65 20.63 3.87
CA ILE A 23 6.26 20.88 3.46
C ILE A 23 5.92 20.03 2.21
N GLU A 24 6.88 19.90 1.29
CA GLU A 24 6.69 19.12 0.04
C GLU A 24 6.44 17.64 0.34
N SER A 25 7.20 17.05 1.27
CA SER A 25 7.00 15.66 1.71
C SER A 25 5.63 15.46 2.36
N LYS A 26 5.19 16.40 3.22
CA LYS A 26 3.87 16.34 3.86
C LYS A 26 2.73 16.42 2.84
N ILE A 27 2.84 17.32 1.85
CA ILE A 27 1.83 17.46 0.79
C ILE A 27 1.77 16.17 -0.02
N PHE A 28 2.92 15.58 -0.35
CA PHE A 28 2.99 14.30 -1.06
C PHE A 28 2.31 13.18 -0.27
N ASP A 29 2.64 13.01 1.00
CA ASP A 29 2.04 11.98 1.87
C ASP A 29 0.52 12.17 2.01
N ILE A 30 0.06 13.41 2.24
CA ILE A 30 -1.38 13.73 2.34
C ILE A 30 -2.09 13.44 1.01
N SER A 31 -1.48 13.80 -0.13
CA SER A 31 -2.08 13.53 -1.44
C SER A 31 -2.25 12.03 -1.70
N LEU A 32 -1.28 11.21 -1.29
CA LEU A 32 -1.36 9.76 -1.39
C LEU A 32 -2.42 9.18 -0.45
N ILE A 33 -2.54 9.69 0.78
CA ILE A 33 -3.61 9.29 1.71
C ILE A 33 -4.98 9.59 1.11
N ILE A 34 -5.19 10.80 0.59
CA ILE A 34 -6.44 11.19 -0.06
C ILE A 34 -6.74 10.28 -1.24
N LEU A 35 -5.74 9.97 -2.05
CA LEU A 35 -5.88 9.06 -3.20
C LEU A 35 -6.30 7.65 -2.75
N ILE A 36 -5.72 7.13 -1.67
CA ILE A 36 -6.09 5.83 -1.09
C ILE A 36 -7.55 5.86 -0.60
N LEU A 37 -7.93 6.90 0.15
CA LEU A 37 -9.29 7.05 0.67
C LEU A 37 -10.32 7.16 -0.46
N LEU A 38 -10.02 7.94 -1.50
CA LEU A 38 -10.87 8.06 -2.67
C LEU A 38 -11.07 6.69 -3.34
N ASN A 39 -10.01 5.90 -3.49
CA ASN A 39 -10.13 4.53 -4.02
C ASN A 39 -10.98 3.62 -3.14
N VAL A 40 -10.88 3.73 -1.82
CA VAL A 40 -11.73 2.97 -0.90
C VAL A 40 -13.20 3.35 -1.10
N CYS A 41 -13.50 4.64 -1.22
CA CYS A 41 -14.85 5.12 -1.51
C CYS A 41 -15.38 4.56 -2.84
N LEU A 42 -14.53 4.54 -3.89
CA LEU A 42 -14.91 3.96 -5.19
C LEU A 42 -15.17 2.45 -5.07
N ILE A 43 -14.37 1.71 -4.31
CA ILE A 43 -14.58 0.27 -4.07
C ILE A 43 -15.94 0.04 -3.38
N ILE A 44 -16.27 0.84 -2.39
CA ILE A 44 -17.55 0.76 -1.69
C ILE A 44 -18.69 1.12 -2.66
N ALA A 45 -18.53 2.19 -3.44
CA ALA A 45 -19.52 2.60 -4.44
C ALA A 45 -19.76 1.51 -5.50
N ASP A 46 -18.72 0.80 -5.92
CA ASP A 46 -18.83 -0.32 -6.87
C ASP A 46 -19.66 -1.51 -6.33
N THR A 47 -19.96 -1.57 -5.03
CA THR A 47 -20.85 -2.60 -4.46
C THR A 47 -22.31 -2.30 -4.71
N PHE A 48 -22.66 -1.04 -5.03
CA PHE A 48 -24.01 -0.65 -5.38
C PHE A 48 -24.24 -0.78 -6.89
N THR A 49 -25.50 -0.95 -7.28
CA THR A 49 -25.89 -0.99 -8.70
C THR A 49 -25.86 0.43 -9.30
N LEU A 50 -24.69 0.85 -9.74
CA LEU A 50 -24.49 2.17 -10.35
C LEU A 50 -24.72 2.13 -11.87
N PRO A 51 -25.19 3.25 -12.48
CA PRO A 51 -25.26 3.39 -13.92
C PRO A 51 -23.91 3.15 -14.61
N GLU A 52 -23.92 2.67 -15.86
CA GLU A 52 -22.69 2.32 -16.59
C GLU A 52 -21.67 3.45 -16.70
N LYS A 53 -22.12 4.69 -16.82
CA LYS A 53 -21.27 5.87 -16.86
C LYS A 53 -20.37 5.99 -15.62
N TYR A 54 -20.87 5.63 -14.44
CA TYR A 54 -20.06 5.64 -13.22
C TYR A 54 -19.01 4.52 -13.19
N LYS A 55 -19.31 3.37 -13.81
CA LYS A 55 -18.34 2.27 -13.94
C LYS A 55 -17.17 2.65 -14.82
N GLU A 56 -17.41 3.38 -15.89
CA GLU A 56 -16.32 3.90 -16.73
C GLU A 56 -15.44 4.88 -15.98
N ILE A 57 -16.02 5.84 -15.26
CA ILE A 57 -15.28 6.82 -14.44
C ILE A 57 -14.47 6.11 -13.36
N SER A 58 -15.05 5.11 -12.69
CA SER A 58 -14.36 4.31 -11.68
C SER A 58 -13.16 3.56 -12.27
N ALA A 59 -13.30 2.99 -13.48
CA ALA A 59 -12.23 2.30 -14.18
C ALA A 59 -11.06 3.24 -14.54
N TYR A 60 -11.36 4.44 -15.05
CA TYR A 60 -10.32 5.45 -15.32
C TYR A 60 -9.63 5.93 -14.04
N ALA A 61 -10.38 6.18 -12.98
CA ALA A 61 -9.82 6.56 -11.68
C ALA A 61 -8.92 5.45 -11.12
N GLU A 62 -9.31 4.18 -11.29
CA GLU A 62 -8.48 3.04 -10.89
C GLU A 62 -7.18 2.98 -11.69
N LEU A 63 -7.24 3.16 -13.02
CA LEU A 63 -6.07 3.17 -13.90
C LEU A 63 -5.07 4.26 -13.48
N ILE A 64 -5.55 5.49 -13.31
CA ILE A 64 -4.71 6.63 -12.90
C ILE A 64 -4.03 6.35 -11.57
N THR A 65 -4.78 5.81 -10.61
CA THR A 65 -4.25 5.46 -9.28
C THR A 65 -3.17 4.40 -9.35
N VAL A 66 -3.37 3.35 -10.18
CA VAL A 66 -2.36 2.30 -10.37
C VAL A 66 -1.09 2.87 -10.97
N ILE A 67 -1.20 3.77 -11.95
CA ILE A 67 -0.03 4.44 -12.55
C ILE A 67 0.73 5.23 -11.48
N ILE A 68 0.04 6.04 -10.68
CA ILE A 68 0.66 6.84 -9.62
C ILE A 68 1.37 5.92 -8.61
N PHE A 69 0.72 4.86 -8.13
CA PHE A 69 1.32 3.91 -7.20
C PHE A 69 2.48 3.13 -7.80
N THR A 70 2.43 2.83 -9.10
CA THR A 70 3.54 2.18 -9.79
C THR A 70 4.76 3.09 -9.87
N VAL A 71 4.57 4.35 -10.25
CA VAL A 71 5.65 5.35 -10.27
C VAL A 71 6.25 5.52 -8.87
N GLU A 72 5.41 5.67 -7.85
CA GLU A 72 5.83 5.76 -6.46
C GLU A 72 6.68 4.54 -6.05
N TYR A 73 6.21 3.32 -6.34
CA TYR A 73 6.91 2.08 -6.01
C TYR A 73 8.27 1.98 -6.70
N VAL A 74 8.32 2.29 -8.00
CA VAL A 74 9.57 2.29 -8.78
C VAL A 74 10.57 3.31 -8.23
N LEU A 75 10.13 4.52 -7.91
CA LEU A 75 10.99 5.55 -7.32
C LEU A 75 11.55 5.12 -5.96
N ARG A 76 10.77 4.41 -5.15
CA ARG A 76 11.23 3.83 -3.89
C ARG A 76 12.30 2.75 -4.08
N ILE A 77 12.14 1.88 -5.08
CA ILE A 77 13.15 0.87 -5.42
C ILE A 77 14.44 1.56 -5.88
N ILE A 78 14.34 2.59 -6.72
CA ILE A 78 15.52 3.32 -7.22
C ILE A 78 16.27 4.01 -6.09
N THR A 79 15.56 4.50 -5.08
CA THR A 79 16.15 5.22 -3.93
C THR A 79 16.49 4.32 -2.74
N ALA A 80 16.20 3.01 -2.82
CA ALA A 80 16.42 2.05 -1.73
C ALA A 80 17.88 1.90 -1.30
N ASP A 81 18.85 2.20 -2.18
CA ASP A 81 20.26 2.21 -1.86
C ASP A 81 20.64 3.32 -0.85
N LEU A 82 19.89 4.43 -0.82
CA LEU A 82 20.07 5.48 0.18
C LEU A 82 19.52 5.08 1.57
N LEU A 83 18.62 4.08 1.61
CA LEU A 83 18.10 3.54 2.87
C LEU A 83 19.07 2.57 3.56
N TYR A 84 19.93 1.91 2.75
CA TYR A 84 20.91 0.92 3.24
C TYR A 84 22.33 1.29 2.75
N PRO A 85 22.94 2.37 3.27
CA PRO A 85 24.23 2.88 2.79
C PRO A 85 25.37 1.88 2.96
N ASP A 86 25.26 0.95 3.92
CA ASP A 86 26.29 -0.06 4.21
C ASP A 86 26.28 -1.25 3.24
N LYS A 87 25.35 -1.27 2.25
CA LYS A 87 25.15 -2.41 1.33
C LYS A 87 25.35 -2.00 -0.12
N ASN A 88 25.72 -3.00 -0.93
CA ASN A 88 25.74 -2.83 -2.39
C ASN A 88 24.34 -2.39 -2.89
N PRO A 89 24.25 -1.48 -3.87
CA PRO A 89 22.99 -0.95 -4.37
C PRO A 89 21.99 -2.03 -4.82
N ILE A 90 22.49 -3.13 -5.39
CA ILE A 90 21.64 -4.27 -5.82
C ILE A 90 21.04 -4.99 -4.62
N VAL A 91 21.87 -5.28 -3.61
CA VAL A 91 21.42 -5.96 -2.38
C VAL A 91 20.43 -5.09 -1.61
N ALA A 92 20.66 -3.78 -1.56
CA ALA A 92 19.75 -2.81 -0.94
C ALA A 92 18.36 -2.84 -1.59
N ARG A 93 18.29 -2.85 -2.92
CA ARG A 93 17.04 -2.93 -3.68
C ARG A 93 16.31 -4.25 -3.46
N ILE A 94 17.00 -5.38 -3.52
CA ILE A 94 16.42 -6.71 -3.27
C ILE A 94 15.86 -6.76 -1.85
N ARG A 95 16.63 -6.32 -0.85
CA ARG A 95 16.18 -6.27 0.55
C ARG A 95 14.95 -5.37 0.72
N TYR A 96 14.90 -4.24 0.01
CA TYR A 96 13.75 -3.35 0.04
C TYR A 96 12.51 -4.03 -0.54
N ILE A 97 12.59 -4.69 -1.70
CA ILE A 97 11.46 -5.39 -2.36
C ILE A 97 10.84 -6.44 -1.42
N PHE A 98 11.66 -7.16 -0.65
CA PHE A 98 11.19 -8.14 0.34
C PHE A 98 10.82 -7.53 1.70
N SER A 99 10.86 -6.21 1.85
CA SER A 99 10.37 -5.57 3.08
C SER A 99 8.84 -5.60 3.15
N PHE A 100 8.30 -5.67 4.35
CA PHE A 100 6.84 -5.73 4.58
C PHE A 100 6.10 -4.58 3.90
N LEU A 101 6.61 -3.36 4.00
CA LEU A 101 6.00 -2.18 3.39
C LEU A 101 6.05 -2.21 1.85
N ALA A 102 7.16 -2.70 1.28
CA ALA A 102 7.28 -2.82 -0.17
C ALA A 102 6.38 -3.93 -0.73
N LEU A 103 6.15 -5.01 0.03
CA LEU A 103 5.19 -6.06 -0.34
C LEU A 103 3.76 -5.52 -0.35
N ILE A 104 3.38 -4.68 0.61
CA ILE A 104 2.07 -4.01 0.59
C ILE A 104 1.94 -3.13 -0.66
N ASP A 105 2.96 -2.34 -0.98
CA ASP A 105 2.96 -1.49 -2.18
C ASP A 105 2.84 -2.35 -3.46
N LEU A 106 3.56 -3.46 -3.53
CA LEU A 106 3.50 -4.40 -4.65
C LEU A 106 2.09 -5.01 -4.78
N MET A 107 1.50 -5.50 -3.69
CA MET A 107 0.15 -6.07 -3.69
C MET A 107 -0.90 -5.08 -4.17
N ALA A 108 -0.73 -3.79 -3.84
CA ALA A 108 -1.66 -2.74 -4.26
C ALA A 108 -1.72 -2.54 -5.79
N ILE A 109 -0.61 -2.79 -6.51
CA ILE A 109 -0.50 -2.63 -7.96
C ILE A 109 -0.58 -3.97 -8.71
N LEU A 110 -0.24 -5.08 -8.05
CA LEU A 110 -0.08 -6.40 -8.67
C LEU A 110 -1.33 -6.85 -9.44
N ARG A 111 -2.51 -6.59 -8.90
CA ARG A 111 -3.79 -6.94 -9.53
C ARG A 111 -3.90 -6.44 -10.97
N PHE A 112 -3.42 -5.23 -11.24
CA PHE A 112 -3.51 -4.63 -12.57
C PHE A 112 -2.60 -5.35 -13.56
N TYR A 113 -1.43 -5.79 -13.11
CA TYR A 113 -0.43 -6.44 -13.95
C TYR A 113 -0.63 -7.95 -14.10
N LEU A 114 -1.28 -8.63 -13.15
CA LEU A 114 -1.51 -10.08 -13.18
C LEU A 114 -2.18 -10.57 -14.47
N PRO A 115 -3.24 -9.93 -15.01
CA PRO A 115 -3.89 -10.39 -16.24
C PRO A 115 -3.01 -10.28 -17.48
N PHE A 116 -1.99 -9.40 -17.46
CA PHE A 116 -1.05 -9.25 -18.58
C PHE A 116 0.04 -10.32 -18.57
N VAL A 117 0.36 -10.87 -17.38
CA VAL A 117 1.43 -11.88 -17.21
C VAL A 117 0.87 -13.31 -17.30
N PHE A 118 -0.33 -13.50 -16.82
CA PHE A 118 -0.99 -14.81 -16.76
C PHE A 118 -2.34 -14.75 -17.48
N SER A 119 -2.58 -15.69 -18.41
CA SER A 119 -3.92 -15.92 -18.96
C SER A 119 -4.79 -16.55 -17.87
N MET A 120 -5.55 -15.71 -17.17
CA MET A 120 -6.37 -16.14 -16.03
C MET A 120 -7.81 -16.33 -16.44
N ASP A 121 -8.43 -17.41 -15.91
CA ASP A 121 -9.86 -17.64 -16.02
C ASP A 121 -10.66 -16.50 -15.36
N LEU A 122 -11.86 -16.24 -15.90
CA LEU A 122 -12.77 -15.20 -15.38
C LEU A 122 -13.10 -15.36 -13.87
N ARG A 123 -13.05 -16.60 -13.36
CA ARG A 123 -13.25 -16.90 -11.93
C ARG A 123 -12.10 -16.36 -11.09
N VAL A 124 -10.86 -16.59 -11.53
CA VAL A 124 -9.65 -16.10 -10.85
C VAL A 124 -9.60 -14.58 -10.88
N LEU A 125 -9.97 -13.96 -12.01
CA LEU A 125 -10.06 -12.51 -12.13
C LEU A 125 -11.05 -11.88 -11.13
N ARG A 126 -12.16 -12.56 -10.83
CA ARG A 126 -13.09 -12.10 -9.77
C ARG A 126 -12.47 -12.18 -8.38
N MET A 127 -11.73 -13.25 -8.06
CA MET A 127 -11.03 -13.37 -6.77
C MET A 127 -9.93 -12.32 -6.63
N VAL A 128 -9.18 -12.07 -7.71
CA VAL A 128 -8.14 -11.05 -7.74
C VAL A 128 -8.72 -9.64 -7.53
N LYS A 129 -10.01 -9.40 -7.78
CA LYS A 129 -10.66 -8.11 -7.41
C LYS A 129 -10.56 -7.79 -5.93
N ILE A 130 -10.54 -8.77 -5.05
CA ILE A 130 -10.43 -8.57 -3.59
C ILE A 130 -9.08 -7.94 -3.22
N THR A 131 -8.02 -8.19 -4.00
CA THR A 131 -6.68 -7.64 -3.72
C THR A 131 -6.63 -6.11 -3.79
N ARG A 132 -7.65 -5.46 -4.40
CA ARG A 132 -7.76 -3.98 -4.36
C ARG A 132 -7.87 -3.44 -2.92
N LEU A 133 -8.37 -4.24 -1.97
CA LEU A 133 -8.44 -3.86 -0.57
C LEU A 133 -7.04 -3.71 0.07
N PHE A 134 -6.01 -4.38 -0.45
CA PHE A 134 -4.64 -4.22 0.05
C PHE A 134 -4.11 -2.79 -0.07
N ARG A 135 -4.70 -1.96 -0.94
CA ARG A 135 -4.36 -0.53 -1.02
C ARG A 135 -4.60 0.21 0.30
N VAL A 136 -5.58 -0.23 1.10
CA VAL A 136 -5.85 0.35 2.42
C VAL A 136 -4.64 0.21 3.34
N PHE A 137 -3.92 -0.90 3.26
CA PHE A 137 -2.74 -1.12 4.09
C PHE A 137 -1.57 -0.16 3.76
N LYS A 138 -1.59 0.50 2.59
CA LYS A 138 -0.62 1.56 2.27
C LYS A 138 -0.71 2.74 3.25
N ILE A 139 -1.86 2.98 3.85
CA ILE A 139 -2.04 4.03 4.88
C ILE A 139 -1.05 3.84 6.03
N ASN A 140 -0.72 2.60 6.35
CA ASN A 140 0.23 2.29 7.42
C ASN A 140 1.61 2.92 7.22
N ARG A 141 2.00 3.19 5.99
CA ARG A 141 3.28 3.84 5.67
C ARG A 141 3.29 5.32 6.07
N TYR A 142 2.14 5.96 6.01
CA TYR A 142 1.96 7.40 6.25
C TYR A 142 1.48 7.69 7.67
N THR A 143 0.96 6.67 8.34
CA THR A 143 0.44 6.75 9.70
C THR A 143 1.00 5.60 10.53
N ASP A 144 1.30 5.83 11.80
CA ASP A 144 1.70 4.76 12.74
C ASP A 144 0.50 3.91 13.22
N ALA A 145 -0.60 3.91 12.46
CA ALA A 145 -1.86 3.26 12.85
C ALA A 145 -1.67 1.78 13.13
N PHE A 146 -0.97 1.05 12.24
CA PHE A 146 -0.76 -0.39 12.40
C PHE A 146 0.15 -0.71 13.58
N SER A 147 1.18 0.09 13.82
CA SER A 147 2.06 -0.06 14.99
C SER A 147 1.29 0.17 16.30
N SER A 148 0.37 1.13 16.30
CA SER A 148 -0.51 1.41 17.44
C SER A 148 -1.49 0.26 17.68
N ILE A 149 -2.10 -0.28 16.63
CA ILE A 149 -2.97 -1.46 16.71
C ILE A 149 -2.19 -2.66 17.25
N LEU A 150 -0.99 -2.94 16.72
CA LEU A 150 -0.16 -4.05 17.19
C LEU A 150 0.25 -3.89 18.67
N LYS A 151 0.53 -2.66 19.13
CA LYS A 151 0.80 -2.40 20.55
C LYS A 151 -0.40 -2.74 21.41
N VAL A 152 -1.61 -2.34 21.00
CA VAL A 152 -2.85 -2.66 21.72
C VAL A 152 -3.08 -4.17 21.76
N PHE A 153 -2.95 -4.86 20.61
CA PHE A 153 -3.06 -6.32 20.56
C PHE A 153 -2.05 -7.02 21.47
N LYS A 154 -0.78 -6.56 21.46
CA LYS A 154 0.26 -7.14 22.30
C LYS A 154 -0.02 -6.92 23.80
N ASN A 155 -0.48 -5.73 24.16
CA ASN A 155 -0.79 -5.38 25.54
C ASN A 155 -2.04 -6.11 26.08
N LYS A 156 -3.03 -6.33 25.20
CA LYS A 156 -4.33 -6.95 25.55
C LYS A 156 -4.44 -8.42 25.13
N LYS A 157 -3.31 -9.04 24.77
CA LYS A 157 -3.27 -10.42 24.26
C LYS A 157 -4.00 -11.41 25.17
N ASN A 158 -3.76 -11.36 26.49
CA ASN A 158 -4.35 -12.30 27.43
C ASN A 158 -5.86 -12.10 27.55
N GLU A 159 -6.32 -10.85 27.58
CA GLU A 159 -7.75 -10.51 27.64
C GLU A 159 -8.47 -10.97 26.37
N LEU A 160 -7.88 -10.74 25.18
CA LEU A 160 -8.41 -11.20 23.90
C LEU A 160 -8.48 -12.72 23.82
N LEU A 161 -7.42 -13.41 24.30
CA LEU A 161 -7.40 -14.88 24.31
C LEU A 161 -8.50 -15.43 25.24
N SER A 162 -8.63 -14.87 26.43
CA SER A 162 -9.67 -15.28 27.39
C SER A 162 -11.08 -15.07 26.82
N SER A 163 -11.33 -13.91 26.21
CA SER A 163 -12.61 -13.61 25.56
C SER A 163 -12.91 -14.58 24.41
N PHE A 164 -11.91 -14.90 23.60
CA PHE A 164 -12.03 -15.85 22.50
C PHE A 164 -12.40 -17.26 23.04
N PHE A 165 -11.72 -17.73 24.09
CA PHE A 165 -12.02 -19.03 24.70
C PHE A 165 -13.43 -19.07 25.29
N ILE A 166 -13.88 -17.99 25.96
CA ILE A 166 -15.23 -17.92 26.53
C ILE A 166 -16.28 -18.01 25.40
N VAL A 167 -16.11 -17.25 24.33
CA VAL A 167 -17.03 -17.28 23.15
C VAL A 167 -17.05 -18.67 22.53
N LEU A 168 -15.87 -19.30 22.35
CA LEU A 168 -15.76 -20.64 21.79
C LEU A 168 -16.47 -21.69 22.68
N LEU A 169 -16.33 -21.58 24.01
CA LEU A 169 -16.97 -22.46 24.95
C LEU A 169 -18.50 -22.32 24.92
N LEU A 170 -18.99 -21.07 24.82
CA LEU A 170 -20.42 -20.78 24.67
C LEU A 170 -20.99 -21.28 23.33
N MET A 171 -20.17 -21.38 22.28
CA MET A 171 -20.58 -21.85 20.97
C MET A 171 -20.71 -23.39 20.88
N VAL A 172 -20.01 -24.11 21.80
CA VAL A 172 -19.99 -25.59 21.86
C VAL A 172 -21.07 -26.13 22.80
N VAL A 173 -21.56 -25.32 23.74
CA VAL A 173 -22.66 -25.66 24.69
C VAL A 173 -24.01 -25.30 24.08
#